data_c5ca3055c647f02fffe3e71f30a5c224
#
_entry.id   c5ca3055c647f02fffe3e71f30a5c224
#
_cell.length_a   1.000
_cell.length_b   1.000
_cell.length_c   1.000
_cell.angle_alpha   90.00
_cell.angle_beta   90.00
_cell.angle_gamma   90.00
#
_symmetry.space_group_name_H-M   'P 1'
#
loop_
_entity.id
_entity.type
_entity.pdbx_description
1 polymer ?
#
loop_
_entity_poly.entity_id
_entity_poly.type
_entity_poly.pdbx_seq_one_letter_code
_entity_poly.pdbx_strand_id
1 'polypeptide(L)'
;MMDIAVFSDIHGNHVAFRACLDYALSYDITTFIFLGDYLGEFAYPQKTMEMIYELKEKYNCYFIRGNKEDYWINCKYDNNCEWKDGNLTVGAMLYCYANQTEEDRDFFEGLPHCKEIVFEGAGPLLACHGSPNRNNEKMLPDDERTRQIIEKCEQKYILCGHTHLQGII
;
A
#
# COMPACT_ATOMS: atom_id res chain seq x y z
N MET A 1 -18.87 -7.21 16.42
CA MET A 1 -17.42 -7.21 16.18
C MET A 1 -17.25 -6.50 14.84
N MET A 2 -16.31 -5.59 14.69
CA MET A 2 -16.11 -4.89 13.42
C MET A 2 -15.04 -5.66 12.63
N ASP A 3 -15.40 -6.09 11.43
CA ASP A 3 -14.47 -6.76 10.52
C ASP A 3 -13.84 -5.71 9.60
N ILE A 4 -12.55 -5.86 9.31
CA ILE A 4 -11.75 -4.94 8.52
C ILE A 4 -11.03 -5.73 7.45
N ALA A 5 -11.09 -5.29 6.19
CA ALA A 5 -10.25 -5.84 5.14
C ALA A 5 -8.94 -5.04 5.02
N VAL A 6 -7.84 -5.75 4.92
CA VAL A 6 -6.50 -5.16 4.73
C VAL A 6 -5.97 -5.57 3.37
N PHE A 7 -5.61 -4.60 2.56
CA PHE A 7 -5.00 -4.78 1.24
C PHE A 7 -3.59 -4.18 1.22
N SER A 8 -2.68 -4.85 0.57
CA SER A 8 -1.31 -4.38 0.36
C SER A 8 -0.79 -4.87 -0.98
N ASP A 9 0.17 -4.14 -1.54
CA ASP A 9 0.98 -4.60 -2.67
C ASP A 9 0.12 -5.02 -3.89
N ILE A 10 -0.86 -4.19 -4.26
CA ILE A 10 -1.78 -4.44 -5.38
C ILE A 10 -1.03 -4.38 -6.71
N HIS A 11 -0.02 -3.49 -6.82
CA HIS A 11 0.86 -3.33 -7.98
C HIS A 11 0.17 -3.13 -9.34
N GLY A 12 -1.08 -2.65 -9.36
CA GLY A 12 -1.85 -2.51 -10.59
C GLY A 12 -2.58 -3.77 -11.04
N ASN A 13 -2.60 -4.82 -10.22
CA ASN A 13 -3.32 -6.06 -10.51
C ASN A 13 -4.81 -5.93 -10.16
N HIS A 14 -5.55 -5.16 -10.98
CA HIS A 14 -6.97 -4.91 -10.76
C HIS A 14 -7.82 -6.18 -10.77
N VAL A 15 -7.39 -7.26 -11.46
CA VAL A 15 -8.13 -8.53 -11.52
C VAL A 15 -8.08 -9.24 -10.17
N ALA A 16 -6.87 -9.40 -9.60
CA ALA A 16 -6.73 -9.99 -8.27
C ALA A 16 -7.37 -9.10 -7.20
N PHE A 17 -7.19 -7.78 -7.30
CA PHE A 17 -7.79 -6.83 -6.38
C PHE A 17 -9.32 -6.91 -6.41
N ARG A 18 -9.96 -7.00 -7.59
CA ARG A 18 -11.39 -7.18 -7.73
C ARG A 18 -11.88 -8.45 -7.03
N ALA A 19 -11.20 -9.58 -7.26
CA ALA A 19 -11.59 -10.85 -6.65
C ALA A 19 -11.51 -10.80 -5.11
N CYS A 20 -10.44 -10.22 -4.57
CA CYS A 20 -10.28 -10.04 -3.11
C CYS A 20 -11.31 -9.06 -2.54
N LEU A 21 -11.60 -7.98 -3.27
CA LEU A 21 -12.61 -7.01 -2.88
C LEU A 21 -14.01 -7.60 -2.84
N ASP A 22 -14.41 -8.32 -3.91
CA ASP A 22 -15.72 -8.96 -3.99
C ASP A 22 -15.90 -9.99 -2.85
N TYR A 23 -14.80 -10.70 -2.50
CA TYR A 23 -14.78 -11.58 -1.34
C TYR A 23 -15.00 -10.82 -0.04
N ALA A 24 -14.27 -9.73 0.20
CA ALA A 24 -14.43 -8.91 1.40
C ALA A 24 -15.86 -8.34 1.51
N LEU A 25 -16.39 -7.83 0.42
CA LEU A 25 -17.76 -7.28 0.36
C LEU A 25 -18.83 -8.35 0.61
N SER A 26 -18.60 -9.62 0.28
CA SER A 26 -19.52 -10.72 0.57
C SER A 26 -19.69 -11.00 2.08
N TYR A 27 -18.81 -10.44 2.92
CA TYR A 27 -18.89 -10.44 4.38
C TYR A 27 -19.38 -9.11 4.97
N ASP A 28 -20.00 -8.25 4.16
CA ASP A 28 -20.51 -6.94 4.58
C ASP A 28 -19.43 -6.02 5.19
N ILE A 29 -18.16 -6.21 4.80
CA ILE A 29 -17.05 -5.35 5.28
C ILE A 29 -17.20 -3.96 4.68
N THR A 30 -17.14 -2.94 5.53
CA THR A 30 -17.27 -1.53 5.17
C THR A 30 -16.06 -0.68 5.56
N THR A 31 -15.06 -1.29 6.17
CA THR A 31 -13.82 -0.61 6.58
C THR A 31 -12.63 -1.31 5.94
N PHE A 32 -11.78 -0.52 5.28
CA PHE A 32 -10.64 -1.00 4.51
C PHE A 32 -9.37 -0.27 4.92
N ILE A 33 -8.26 -1.01 5.01
CA ILE A 33 -6.92 -0.46 5.22
C ILE A 33 -6.06 -0.86 4.03
N PHE A 34 -5.43 0.12 3.41
CA PHE A 34 -4.54 -0.05 2.26
C PHE A 34 -3.12 0.31 2.69
N LEU A 35 -2.21 -0.64 2.60
CA LEU A 35 -0.84 -0.49 3.10
C LEU A 35 0.18 -0.05 2.04
N GLY A 36 -0.27 0.49 0.91
CA GLY A 36 0.61 1.01 -0.13
C GLY A 36 0.92 0.05 -1.28
N ASP A 37 1.75 0.50 -2.17
CA ASP A 37 2.11 -0.15 -3.43
C ASP A 37 0.87 -0.48 -4.29
N TYR A 38 0.06 0.58 -4.54
CA TYR A 38 -1.18 0.48 -5.35
C TYR A 38 -0.88 0.13 -6.78
N LEU A 39 0.15 0.76 -7.34
CA LEU A 39 0.58 0.62 -8.72
C LEU A 39 2.01 0.06 -8.77
N GLY A 40 2.31 -0.64 -9.87
CA GLY A 40 3.62 -1.26 -10.04
C GLY A 40 3.77 -1.87 -11.43
N GLU A 41 4.06 -3.15 -11.48
CA GLU A 41 4.49 -3.84 -12.70
C GLU A 41 3.34 -4.34 -13.59
N PHE A 42 2.07 -4.26 -13.16
CA PHE A 42 0.93 -4.75 -13.94
C PHE A 42 0.36 -3.70 -14.90
N ALA A 43 -0.28 -4.18 -15.95
CA ALA A 43 -0.56 -3.43 -17.17
C ALA A 43 -1.74 -2.44 -17.12
N TYR A 44 -2.52 -2.38 -16.04
CA TYR A 44 -3.74 -1.58 -15.99
C TYR A 44 -3.82 -0.66 -14.77
N PRO A 45 -2.90 0.32 -14.64
CA PRO A 45 -2.88 1.24 -13.51
C PRO A 45 -4.19 2.02 -13.36
N GLN A 46 -4.78 2.51 -14.46
CA GLN A 46 -6.01 3.28 -14.44
C GLN A 46 -7.16 2.49 -13.81
N LYS A 47 -7.35 1.22 -14.18
CA LYS A 47 -8.42 0.38 -13.63
C LYS A 47 -8.27 0.14 -12.13
N THR A 48 -7.03 0.04 -11.67
CA THR A 48 -6.76 -0.10 -10.23
C THR A 48 -7.12 1.18 -9.48
N MET A 49 -6.71 2.35 -10.01
CA MET A 49 -7.00 3.63 -9.37
C MET A 49 -8.49 3.96 -9.39
N GLU A 50 -9.21 3.67 -10.48
CA GLU A 50 -10.67 3.79 -10.55
C GLU A 50 -11.34 3.03 -9.39
N MET A 51 -10.92 1.78 -9.14
CA MET A 51 -11.44 0.98 -8.03
C MET A 51 -11.10 1.58 -6.66
N ILE A 52 -9.89 2.11 -6.49
CA ILE A 52 -9.45 2.77 -5.24
C ILE A 52 -10.32 4.01 -4.97
N TYR A 53 -10.57 4.84 -5.98
CA TYR A 53 -11.40 6.03 -5.83
C TYR A 53 -12.87 5.70 -5.53
N GLU A 54 -13.42 4.69 -6.21
CA GLU A 54 -14.76 4.21 -5.90
C GLU A 54 -14.91 3.74 -4.44
N LEU A 55 -13.89 3.04 -3.93
CA LEU A 55 -13.89 2.58 -2.53
C LEU A 55 -13.76 3.74 -1.54
N LYS A 56 -12.88 4.69 -1.84
CA LYS A 56 -12.69 5.89 -1.03
C LYS A 56 -13.98 6.72 -0.89
N GLU A 57 -14.82 6.75 -1.92
CA GLU A 57 -16.08 7.46 -1.89
C GLU A 57 -17.19 6.72 -1.12
N LYS A 58 -17.17 5.37 -1.16
CA LYS A 58 -18.29 4.55 -0.68
C LYS A 58 -18.09 3.99 0.72
N TYR A 59 -16.84 3.86 1.17
CA TYR A 59 -16.49 3.11 2.37
C TYR A 59 -15.50 3.88 3.26
N ASN A 60 -15.35 3.40 4.49
CA ASN A 60 -14.36 3.94 5.41
C ASN A 60 -12.97 3.37 5.05
N CYS A 61 -12.13 4.17 4.42
CA CYS A 61 -10.83 3.75 3.92
C CYS A 61 -9.68 4.50 4.59
N TYR A 62 -8.66 3.75 4.97
CA TYR A 62 -7.37 4.25 5.45
C TYR A 62 -6.30 3.88 4.45
N PHE A 63 -5.52 4.88 4.02
CA PHE A 63 -4.50 4.71 2.99
C PHE A 63 -3.12 5.06 3.53
N ILE A 64 -2.13 4.23 3.22
CA ILE A 64 -0.72 4.39 3.54
C ILE A 64 0.08 4.44 2.25
N ARG A 65 1.16 5.19 2.23
CA ARG A 65 2.07 5.29 1.09
C ARG A 65 3.09 4.17 1.12
N GLY A 66 3.22 3.42 0.02
CA GLY A 66 4.26 2.42 -0.18
C GLY A 66 5.53 2.98 -0.81
N ASN A 67 6.53 2.13 -1.05
CA ASN A 67 7.77 2.56 -1.68
C ASN A 67 7.63 2.82 -3.19
N LYS A 68 6.64 2.21 -3.85
CA LYS A 68 6.36 2.53 -5.26
C LYS A 68 5.84 3.95 -5.41
N GLU A 69 4.95 4.38 -4.53
CA GLU A 69 4.45 5.75 -4.54
C GLU A 69 5.60 6.76 -4.34
N ASP A 70 6.59 6.46 -3.48
CA ASP A 70 7.78 7.30 -3.35
C ASP A 70 8.57 7.39 -4.67
N TYR A 71 8.64 6.31 -5.46
CA TYR A 71 9.28 6.34 -6.78
C TYR A 71 8.53 7.25 -7.75
N TRP A 72 7.19 7.20 -7.77
CA TRP A 72 6.36 8.05 -8.62
C TRP A 72 6.50 9.53 -8.26
N ILE A 73 6.49 9.85 -6.97
CA ILE A 73 6.67 11.21 -6.45
C ILE A 73 8.06 11.74 -6.84
N ASN A 74 9.11 10.96 -6.62
CA ASN A 74 10.46 11.35 -6.98
C ASN A 74 10.61 11.61 -8.48
N CYS A 75 9.98 10.80 -9.33
CA CYS A 75 9.95 11.03 -10.78
C CYS A 75 9.26 12.32 -11.18
N LYS A 76 8.23 12.75 -10.46
CA LYS A 76 7.54 14.03 -10.69
C LYS A 76 8.47 15.23 -10.50
N TYR A 77 9.34 15.18 -9.48
CA TYR A 77 10.20 16.31 -9.10
C TYR A 77 11.61 16.24 -9.67
N ASP A 78 12.10 15.05 -9.93
CA ASP A 78 13.40 14.84 -10.57
C ASP A 78 13.19 14.49 -12.04
N ASN A 79 13.41 15.47 -12.95
CA ASN A 79 13.38 15.24 -14.40
C ASN A 79 14.36 14.13 -14.86
N ASN A 80 15.08 13.53 -13.94
CA ASN A 80 16.03 12.46 -14.12
C ASN A 80 15.50 11.18 -13.43
N CYS A 81 14.30 10.72 -13.81
CA CYS A 81 13.96 9.34 -13.50
C CYS A 81 15.10 8.45 -13.97
N GLU A 82 15.89 7.94 -13.02
CA GLU A 82 17.06 7.08 -13.29
C GLU A 82 16.67 5.71 -13.92
N TRP A 83 15.41 5.55 -14.26
CA TRP A 83 14.92 4.34 -14.94
C TRP A 83 15.43 4.33 -16.36
N LYS A 84 16.64 3.80 -16.53
CA LYS A 84 17.20 3.60 -17.85
C LYS A 84 16.52 2.40 -18.49
N ASP A 85 15.98 2.62 -19.68
CA ASP A 85 15.44 1.56 -20.53
C ASP A 85 16.43 0.40 -20.63
N GLY A 86 15.99 -0.83 -20.49
CA GLY A 86 16.88 -1.97 -20.63
C GLY A 86 16.47 -3.27 -19.93
N ASN A 87 15.45 -3.26 -19.08
CA ASN A 87 14.87 -4.49 -18.56
C ASN A 87 13.32 -4.39 -18.43
N LEU A 88 12.67 -5.55 -18.37
CA LEU A 88 11.21 -5.63 -18.35
C LEU A 88 10.58 -4.92 -17.13
N THR A 89 11.24 -4.97 -15.99
CA THR A 89 10.74 -4.31 -14.77
C THR A 89 10.74 -2.79 -14.94
N VAL A 90 11.82 -2.23 -15.44
CA VAL A 90 11.90 -0.78 -15.72
C VAL A 90 10.90 -0.37 -16.78
N GLY A 91 10.73 -1.15 -17.85
CA GLY A 91 9.72 -0.88 -18.87
C GLY A 91 8.31 -0.86 -18.31
N ALA A 92 7.96 -1.80 -17.44
CA ALA A 92 6.67 -1.85 -16.77
C ALA A 92 6.46 -0.63 -15.85
N MET A 93 7.48 -0.21 -15.12
CA MET A 93 7.44 0.96 -14.25
C MET A 93 7.26 2.26 -15.06
N LEU A 94 8.00 2.43 -16.17
CA LEU A 94 7.84 3.58 -17.08
C LEU A 94 6.44 3.63 -17.68
N TYR A 95 5.92 2.48 -18.12
CA TYR A 95 4.55 2.37 -18.62
C TYR A 95 3.54 2.80 -17.55
N CYS A 96 3.69 2.28 -16.34
CA CYS A 96 2.82 2.61 -15.23
C CYS A 96 2.84 4.12 -14.95
N TYR A 97 4.03 4.73 -14.86
CA TYR A 97 4.17 6.17 -14.63
C TYR A 97 3.54 7.01 -15.74
N ALA A 98 3.75 6.63 -17.00
CA ALA A 98 3.18 7.35 -18.14
C ALA A 98 1.64 7.28 -18.21
N ASN A 99 1.04 6.29 -17.54
CA ASN A 99 -0.40 6.08 -17.50
C ASN A 99 -1.05 6.53 -16.16
N GLN A 100 -0.31 7.20 -15.30
CA GLN A 100 -0.87 7.87 -14.12
C GLN A 100 -1.41 9.25 -14.49
N THR A 101 -2.53 9.62 -13.89
CA THR A 101 -3.07 10.96 -13.94
C THR A 101 -2.36 11.90 -12.98
N GLU A 102 -2.61 13.20 -13.08
CA GLU A 102 -2.16 14.16 -12.07
C GLU A 102 -2.85 13.92 -10.73
N GLU A 103 -4.14 13.55 -10.76
CA GLU A 103 -4.90 13.19 -9.57
C GLU A 103 -4.29 11.99 -8.82
N ASP A 104 -3.81 10.97 -9.55
CA ASP A 104 -3.13 9.82 -8.94
C ASP A 104 -1.86 10.26 -8.20
N ARG A 105 -1.06 11.10 -8.81
CA ARG A 105 0.18 11.61 -8.22
C ARG A 105 -0.07 12.49 -7.00
N ASP A 106 -1.08 13.35 -7.05
CA ASP A 106 -1.48 14.19 -5.93
C ASP A 106 -2.06 13.33 -4.78
N PHE A 107 -2.82 12.29 -5.12
CA PHE A 107 -3.29 11.33 -4.14
C PHE A 107 -2.10 10.67 -3.41
N PHE A 108 -1.11 10.15 -4.13
CA PHE A 108 0.07 9.52 -3.53
C PHE A 108 0.87 10.47 -2.65
N GLU A 109 1.07 11.73 -3.08
CA GLU A 109 1.76 12.75 -2.27
C GLU A 109 1.06 13.02 -0.94
N GLY A 110 -0.26 13.01 -0.93
CA GLY A 110 -1.07 13.22 0.27
C GLY A 110 -1.07 12.06 1.28
N LEU A 111 -0.55 10.89 0.91
CA LEU A 111 -0.58 9.71 1.78
C LEU A 111 0.52 9.75 2.86
N PRO A 112 0.20 9.36 4.10
CA PRO A 112 1.20 9.21 5.15
C PRO A 112 2.03 7.93 4.96
N HIS A 113 3.29 7.92 5.42
CA HIS A 113 4.13 6.72 5.49
C HIS A 113 3.67 5.72 6.54
N CYS A 114 3.17 6.23 7.67
CA CYS A 114 2.58 5.45 8.76
C CYS A 114 1.36 6.17 9.29
N LYS A 115 0.41 5.41 9.81
CA LYS A 115 -0.78 5.95 10.44
C LYS A 115 -1.20 5.10 11.63
N GLU A 116 -1.36 5.75 12.78
CA GLU A 116 -2.05 5.13 13.90
C GLU A 116 -3.55 5.20 13.67
N ILE A 117 -4.21 4.07 13.85
CA ILE A 117 -5.67 3.92 13.70
C ILE A 117 -6.21 3.34 15.00
N VAL A 118 -7.22 3.98 15.54
CA VAL A 118 -7.89 3.54 16.76
C VAL A 118 -9.32 3.15 16.41
N PHE A 119 -9.68 1.92 16.69
CA PHE A 119 -11.04 1.42 16.58
C PHE A 119 -11.65 1.22 17.96
N GLU A 120 -12.95 1.48 18.11
CA GLU A 120 -13.65 1.29 19.36
C GLU A 120 -13.56 -0.17 19.83
N GLY A 121 -13.11 -0.38 21.06
CA GLY A 121 -12.93 -1.71 21.65
C GLY A 121 -11.68 -2.47 21.22
N ALA A 122 -10.83 -1.89 20.36
CA ALA A 122 -9.52 -2.41 19.99
C ALA A 122 -8.41 -1.48 20.53
N GLY A 123 -7.21 -2.02 20.72
CA GLY A 123 -6.04 -1.20 21.01
C GLY A 123 -5.58 -0.44 19.76
N PRO A 124 -4.63 0.51 19.92
CA PRO A 124 -4.08 1.25 18.80
C PRO A 124 -3.37 0.31 17.82
N LEU A 125 -3.63 0.53 16.55
CA LEU A 125 -3.06 -0.20 15.43
C LEU A 125 -2.18 0.75 14.62
N LEU A 126 -0.95 0.34 14.31
CA LEU A 126 -0.06 1.06 13.41
C LEU A 126 -0.10 0.43 12.03
N ALA A 127 -0.51 1.18 11.04
CA ALA A 127 -0.44 0.80 9.63
C ALA A 127 0.79 1.45 8.98
N CYS A 128 1.61 0.66 8.31
CA CYS A 128 2.76 1.11 7.52
C CYS A 128 2.95 0.18 6.32
N HIS A 129 3.74 0.59 5.32
CA HIS A 129 4.00 -0.29 4.18
C HIS A 129 5.14 -1.26 4.48
N GLY A 130 6.33 -0.77 4.71
CA GLY A 130 7.48 -1.58 5.12
C GLY A 130 7.55 -1.68 6.64
N SER A 131 8.46 -0.95 7.27
CA SER A 131 8.50 -0.80 8.72
C SER A 131 7.95 0.56 9.16
N PRO A 132 7.70 0.74 10.47
CA PRO A 132 7.41 2.07 11.03
C PRO A 132 8.49 3.12 10.76
N ASN A 133 9.71 2.70 10.46
CA ASN A 133 10.85 3.58 10.24
C ASN A 133 11.09 3.92 8.77
N ARG A 134 10.77 3.00 7.84
CA ARG A 134 11.08 3.14 6.41
C ARG A 134 10.11 2.33 5.55
N ASN A 135 9.64 2.92 4.45
CA ASN A 135 8.73 2.26 3.50
C ASN A 135 9.32 1.01 2.84
N ASN A 136 10.63 0.96 2.64
CA ASN A 136 11.31 -0.14 1.97
C ASN A 136 12.08 -1.07 2.93
N GLU A 137 11.85 -0.99 4.23
CA GLU A 137 12.44 -1.89 5.22
C GLU A 137 11.55 -3.11 5.41
N LYS A 138 12.11 -4.29 5.15
CA LYS A 138 11.37 -5.56 5.24
C LYS A 138 11.16 -5.97 6.70
N MET A 139 9.93 -6.29 7.05
CA MET A 139 9.57 -6.91 8.33
C MET A 139 9.45 -8.42 8.09
N LEU A 140 10.51 -9.17 8.40
CA LEU A 140 10.56 -10.61 8.14
C LEU A 140 10.40 -11.39 9.45
N PRO A 141 9.70 -12.55 9.42
CA PRO A 141 9.70 -13.49 10.55
C PRO A 141 11.16 -13.90 10.88
N ASP A 142 11.43 -14.10 12.16
CA ASP A 142 12.76 -14.55 12.66
C ASP A 142 13.94 -13.60 12.41
N ASP A 143 13.69 -12.39 11.89
CA ASP A 143 14.72 -11.36 11.74
C ASP A 143 14.87 -10.56 13.04
N GLU A 144 16.11 -10.48 13.54
CA GLU A 144 16.44 -9.72 14.73
C GLU A 144 16.11 -8.24 14.61
N ARG A 145 16.27 -7.67 13.41
CA ARG A 145 15.91 -6.27 13.14
C ARG A 145 14.40 -6.05 13.27
N THR A 146 13.59 -6.99 12.80
CA THR A 146 12.13 -6.97 12.95
C THR A 146 11.74 -6.96 14.42
N ARG A 147 12.34 -7.84 15.24
CA ARG A 147 12.09 -7.88 16.69
C ARG A 147 12.42 -6.57 17.38
N GLN A 148 13.57 -5.99 17.08
CA GLN A 148 14.00 -4.69 17.64
C GLN A 148 13.05 -3.54 17.26
N ILE A 149 12.42 -3.59 16.08
CA ILE A 149 11.44 -2.60 15.65
C ILE A 149 10.14 -2.79 16.45
N ILE A 150 9.64 -4.01 16.53
CA ILE A 150 8.39 -4.34 17.24
C ILE A 150 8.50 -3.97 18.72
N GLU A 151 9.62 -4.29 19.38
CA GLU A 151 9.85 -3.97 20.80
C GLU A 151 9.83 -2.49 21.13
N LYS A 152 10.05 -1.63 20.13
CA LYS A 152 10.03 -0.16 20.28
C LYS A 152 8.68 0.46 19.97
N CYS A 153 7.74 -0.30 19.43
CA CYS A 153 6.41 0.19 19.09
C CYS A 153 5.51 0.12 20.32
N GLU A 154 4.76 1.19 20.55
CA GLU A 154 3.78 1.29 21.64
C GLU A 154 2.41 0.72 21.24
N GLN A 155 2.18 0.57 19.95
CA GLN A 155 0.92 0.09 19.39
C GLN A 155 0.77 -1.41 19.61
N LYS A 156 -0.46 -1.82 19.95
CA LYS A 156 -0.79 -3.24 20.19
C LYS A 156 -0.67 -4.11 18.94
N TYR A 157 -0.93 -3.51 17.78
CA TYR A 157 -0.92 -4.20 16.49
C TYR A 157 -0.13 -3.38 15.48
N ILE A 158 0.64 -4.05 14.64
CA ILE A 158 1.33 -3.47 13.50
C ILE A 158 0.89 -4.23 12.25
N LEU A 159 0.39 -3.49 11.25
CA LEU A 159 0.11 -4.02 9.91
C LEU A 159 1.18 -3.52 8.95
N CYS A 160 1.82 -4.44 8.24
CA CYS A 160 2.80 -4.11 7.22
C CYS A 160 2.66 -5.01 5.98
N GLY A 161 3.12 -4.52 4.84
CA GLY A 161 3.16 -5.18 3.55
C GLY A 161 4.59 -5.39 3.05
N HIS A 162 4.88 -4.95 1.81
CA HIS A 162 6.20 -4.86 1.19
C HIS A 162 6.92 -6.20 0.93
N THR A 163 6.84 -7.15 1.85
CA THR A 163 7.56 -8.42 1.73
C THR A 163 6.89 -9.42 0.81
N HIS A 164 5.60 -9.24 0.53
CA HIS A 164 4.71 -10.21 -0.12
C HIS A 164 4.67 -11.59 0.60
N LEU A 165 5.12 -11.63 1.85
CA LEU A 165 5.03 -12.81 2.71
C LEU A 165 3.88 -12.64 3.69
N GLN A 166 2.94 -13.57 3.66
CA GLN A 166 1.84 -13.58 4.61
C GLN A 166 2.30 -14.25 5.92
N GLY A 167 1.99 -13.62 7.05
CA GLY A 167 2.36 -14.16 8.35
C GLY A 167 1.90 -13.29 9.51
N ILE A 168 2.08 -13.84 10.71
CA ILE A 168 1.92 -13.15 11.99
C ILE A 168 3.25 -13.34 12.73
N ILE A 169 3.78 -12.27 13.27
CA ILE A 169 5.03 -12.24 14.03
C ILE A 169 4.71 -12.00 15.51
#